data_34d5e4b6d037192955bad5bbef2da153
#
_entry.id   34d5e4b6d037192955bad5bbef2da153
#
_cell.length_a   1.000
_cell.length_b   1.000
_cell.length_c   1.000
_cell.angle_alpha   90.00
_cell.angle_beta   90.00
_cell.angle_gamma   90.00
#
_symmetry.space_group_name_H-M   'P 1'
#
loop_
_entity.id
_entity.type
_entity.pdbx_description
1 polymer ?
#
loop_
_entity_poly.entity_id
_entity_poly.type
_entity_poly.pdbx_seq_one_letter_code
_entity_poly.pdbx_strand_id
1 'polypeptide(L)'
;MFIVYSDAPISESKIFGKCLTWGLFKSDEERIDDDFYYAFIYFDKSTYKYRYFIVPNADVAKYLSYEHKHWLESKTSHKDNAFRAFRLGLYYEKYNHDVSMVYDYEDKWDIIKP
;
A
#
# COMPACT_ATOMS: atom_id res chain seq x y z
N MET A 1 -6.72 4.58 -14.15
CA MET A 1 -6.27 3.57 -13.17
C MET A 1 -4.78 3.38 -13.28
N PHE A 2 -4.10 3.35 -12.16
CA PHE A 2 -2.66 3.07 -12.11
C PHE A 2 -2.44 1.63 -11.65
N ILE A 3 -1.71 0.85 -12.43
CA ILE A 3 -1.41 -0.55 -12.12
C ILE A 3 -0.02 -0.63 -11.52
N VAL A 4 0.09 -1.20 -10.32
CA VAL A 4 1.36 -1.37 -9.60
C VAL A 4 1.58 -2.85 -9.35
N TYR A 5 2.60 -3.41 -9.98
CA TYR A 5 2.90 -4.84 -9.90
C TYR A 5 4.15 -5.11 -9.08
N SER A 6 4.12 -6.18 -8.29
CA SER A 6 5.30 -6.75 -7.66
C SER A 6 5.18 -8.27 -7.61
N ASP A 7 6.29 -8.96 -7.85
CA ASP A 7 6.38 -10.42 -7.71
C ASP A 7 6.91 -10.85 -6.33
N ALA A 8 7.32 -9.89 -5.50
CA ALA A 8 7.82 -10.13 -4.16
C ALA A 8 7.40 -9.03 -3.19
N PRO A 9 6.08 -8.78 -3.03
CA PRO A 9 5.62 -7.65 -2.23
C PRO A 9 5.70 -7.89 -0.72
N ILE A 10 5.84 -9.14 -0.27
CA ILE A 10 5.87 -9.42 1.17
C ILE A 10 7.17 -8.89 1.75
N SER A 11 7.06 -7.96 2.71
CA SER A 11 8.20 -7.39 3.39
C SER A 11 7.94 -7.32 4.89
N GLU A 12 9.01 -7.34 5.67
CA GLU A 12 8.94 -7.21 7.12
C GLU A 12 9.75 -5.99 7.54
N SER A 13 9.08 -5.09 8.24
CA SER A 13 9.67 -3.87 8.75
C SER A 13 9.64 -3.89 10.28
N LYS A 14 10.68 -3.37 10.91
CA LYS A 14 10.69 -3.22 12.38
C LYS A 14 9.62 -2.24 12.84
N ILE A 15 9.25 -1.28 11.99
CA ILE A 15 8.27 -0.24 12.31
C ILE A 15 6.86 -0.72 11.99
N PHE A 16 6.65 -1.28 10.78
CA PHE A 16 5.33 -1.53 10.24
C PHE A 16 4.90 -3.00 10.27
N GLY A 17 5.80 -3.91 10.64
CA GLY A 17 5.50 -5.34 10.67
C GLY A 17 5.55 -5.98 9.28
N LYS A 18 4.99 -7.18 9.19
CA LYS A 18 4.99 -7.97 7.95
C LYS A 18 3.75 -7.61 7.12
N CYS A 19 3.98 -7.06 5.95
CA CYS A 19 2.92 -6.55 5.06
C CYS A 19 3.18 -6.94 3.61
N LEU A 20 2.15 -6.86 2.80
CA LEU A 20 2.32 -6.69 1.36
C LEU A 20 2.69 -5.22 1.13
N THR A 21 3.75 -4.97 0.37
CA THR A 21 4.27 -3.61 0.18
C THR A 21 4.55 -3.35 -1.29
N TRP A 22 4.10 -2.20 -1.78
CA TRP A 22 4.42 -1.71 -3.12
C TRP A 22 5.03 -0.33 -3.02
N GLY A 23 6.06 -0.08 -3.85
CA GLY A 23 6.71 1.23 -3.90
C GLY A 23 5.92 2.22 -4.73
N LEU A 24 5.76 3.42 -4.20
CA LEU A 24 5.15 4.56 -4.87
C LEU A 24 6.04 5.79 -4.71
N PHE A 25 5.50 6.95 -5.05
CA PHE A 25 6.26 8.20 -5.01
C PHE A 25 5.46 9.30 -4.33
N LYS A 26 6.14 10.38 -3.98
CA LYS A 26 5.52 11.57 -3.39
C LYS A 26 4.37 12.11 -4.24
N SER A 27 4.48 12.03 -5.57
CA SER A 27 3.40 12.43 -6.47
C SER A 27 2.11 11.63 -6.25
N ASP A 28 2.21 10.37 -5.84
CA ASP A 28 1.04 9.55 -5.51
C ASP A 28 0.38 10.03 -4.21
N GLU A 29 1.18 10.43 -3.23
CA GLU A 29 0.69 11.00 -1.98
C GLU A 29 -0.05 12.31 -2.20
N GLU A 30 0.38 13.11 -3.17
CA GLU A 30 -0.14 14.44 -3.46
C GLU A 30 -1.31 14.44 -4.45
N ARG A 31 -1.60 13.29 -5.08
CA ARG A 31 -2.68 13.20 -6.06
C ARG A 31 -4.04 13.36 -5.40
N ILE A 32 -4.84 14.28 -5.94
CA ILE A 32 -6.22 14.51 -5.51
C ILE A 32 -7.11 14.30 -6.72
N ASP A 33 -7.77 13.14 -6.81
CA ASP A 33 -8.63 12.77 -7.93
C ASP A 33 -9.61 11.69 -7.48
N ASP A 34 -10.88 12.06 -7.32
CA ASP A 34 -11.92 11.14 -6.83
C ASP A 34 -12.24 10.00 -7.79
N ASP A 35 -11.88 10.17 -9.07
CA ASP A 35 -12.14 9.17 -10.10
C ASP A 35 -10.91 8.30 -10.40
N PHE A 36 -9.87 8.42 -9.59
CA PHE A 36 -8.63 7.68 -9.80
C PHE A 36 -8.53 6.51 -8.82
N TYR A 37 -8.13 5.34 -9.35
CA TYR A 37 -7.97 4.12 -8.58
C TYR A 37 -6.61 3.49 -8.85
N TYR A 38 -6.08 2.81 -7.84
CA TYR A 38 -4.87 1.98 -7.97
C TYR A 38 -5.28 0.51 -8.00
N ALA A 39 -4.65 -0.25 -8.86
CA ALA A 39 -4.71 -1.71 -8.81
C ALA A 39 -3.35 -2.23 -8.39
N PHE A 40 -3.22 -2.66 -7.14
CA PHE A 40 -2.01 -3.29 -6.64
C PHE A 40 -2.09 -4.78 -6.93
N ILE A 41 -1.08 -5.30 -7.59
CA ILE A 41 -1.11 -6.67 -8.11
C ILE A 41 0.16 -7.39 -7.68
N TYR A 42 0.02 -8.64 -7.22
CA TYR A 42 1.18 -9.50 -7.09
C TYR A 42 0.86 -10.93 -7.49
N PHE A 43 1.90 -11.65 -7.86
CA PHE A 43 1.80 -13.06 -8.21
C PHE A 43 2.12 -13.88 -6.96
N ASP A 44 1.13 -14.62 -6.47
CA ASP A 44 1.28 -15.49 -5.30
C ASP A 44 1.84 -16.83 -5.75
N LYS A 45 3.12 -17.06 -5.47
CA LYS A 45 3.83 -18.27 -5.89
C LYS A 45 3.31 -19.54 -5.19
N SER A 46 2.68 -19.42 -4.03
CA SER A 46 2.15 -20.57 -3.31
C SER A 46 0.90 -21.15 -3.97
N THR A 47 0.13 -20.32 -4.67
CA THR A 47 -1.11 -20.72 -5.35
C THR A 47 -1.03 -20.64 -6.87
N TYR A 48 0.06 -20.07 -7.41
CA TYR A 48 0.23 -19.76 -8.83
C TYR A 48 -0.89 -18.85 -9.37
N LYS A 49 -1.35 -17.90 -8.55
CA LYS A 49 -2.42 -16.97 -8.93
C LYS A 49 -2.00 -15.53 -8.71
N TYR A 50 -2.49 -14.64 -9.56
CA TYR A 50 -2.39 -13.20 -9.32
C TYR A 50 -3.43 -12.79 -8.28
N ARG A 51 -3.04 -11.88 -7.40
CA ARG A 51 -3.95 -11.25 -6.46
C ARG A 51 -4.06 -9.77 -6.77
N TYR A 52 -5.27 -9.23 -6.65
CA TYR A 52 -5.60 -7.87 -7.07
C TYR A 52 -6.22 -7.12 -5.91
N PHE A 53 -5.69 -5.91 -5.65
CA PHE A 53 -6.20 -5.05 -4.59
C PHE A 53 -6.54 -3.70 -5.20
N ILE A 54 -7.82 -3.34 -5.16
CA ILE A 54 -8.33 -2.12 -5.80
C ILE A 54 -8.53 -1.06 -4.72
N VAL A 55 -7.79 0.04 -4.81
CA VAL A 55 -7.75 1.04 -3.75
C VAL A 55 -8.04 2.43 -4.33
N PRO A 56 -9.02 3.15 -3.77
CA PRO A 56 -9.29 4.52 -4.19
C PRO A 56 -8.09 5.43 -3.92
N ASN A 57 -7.92 6.44 -4.77
CA ASN A 57 -6.83 7.40 -4.64
C ASN A 57 -6.77 8.05 -3.25
N ALA A 58 -7.90 8.41 -2.67
CA ALA A 58 -7.94 9.05 -1.35
C ALA A 58 -7.34 8.16 -0.26
N ASP A 59 -7.62 6.86 -0.31
CA ASP A 59 -7.10 5.90 0.67
C ASP A 59 -5.59 5.70 0.50
N VAL A 60 -5.12 5.65 -0.75
CA VAL A 60 -3.68 5.56 -1.03
C VAL A 60 -2.96 6.79 -0.49
N ALA A 61 -3.42 7.99 -0.86
CA ALA A 61 -2.80 9.23 -0.46
C ALA A 61 -2.73 9.37 1.07
N LYS A 62 -3.84 9.05 1.74
CA LYS A 62 -3.92 9.11 3.21
C LYS A 62 -2.93 8.15 3.85
N TYR A 63 -2.84 6.92 3.35
CA TYR A 63 -1.93 5.94 3.91
C TYR A 63 -0.47 6.33 3.67
N LEU A 64 -0.14 6.80 2.46
CA LEU A 64 1.24 7.21 2.16
C LEU A 64 1.71 8.34 3.07
N SER A 65 0.84 9.29 3.35
CA SER A 65 1.14 10.40 4.25
C SER A 65 1.39 9.91 5.68
N TYR A 66 0.53 9.02 6.17
CA TYR A 66 0.64 8.42 7.49
C TYR A 66 1.95 7.61 7.63
N GLU A 67 2.22 6.72 6.68
CA GLU A 67 3.39 5.85 6.71
C GLU A 67 4.69 6.65 6.67
N HIS A 68 4.77 7.63 5.76
CA HIS A 68 5.97 8.43 5.59
C HIS A 68 6.28 9.26 6.83
N LYS A 69 5.28 9.83 7.46
CA LYS A 69 5.43 10.58 8.70
C LYS A 69 6.01 9.70 9.81
N HIS A 70 5.46 8.49 9.98
CA HIS A 70 5.97 7.55 10.98
C HIS A 70 7.40 7.12 10.68
N TRP A 71 7.71 6.89 9.40
CA TRP A 71 9.07 6.53 9.01
C TRP A 71 10.07 7.64 9.33
N LEU A 72 9.73 8.89 9.00
CA LEU A 72 10.59 10.04 9.30
C LEU A 72 10.83 10.19 10.80
N GLU A 73 9.80 9.99 11.61
CA GLU A 73 9.88 10.14 13.06
C GLU A 73 10.58 8.97 13.77
N SER A 74 10.72 7.82 13.10
CA SER A 74 11.26 6.61 13.70
C SER A 74 12.76 6.68 13.99
N LYS A 75 13.51 7.50 13.26
CA LYS A 75 14.95 7.72 13.46
C LYS A 75 15.32 9.15 13.07
N THR A 76 16.17 9.77 13.87
CA THR A 76 16.67 11.12 13.58
C THR A 76 17.54 11.15 12.31
N SER A 77 18.11 10.01 11.92
CA SER A 77 18.94 9.90 10.71
C SER A 77 18.13 9.81 9.41
N HIS A 78 16.82 9.56 9.50
CA HIS A 78 15.96 9.52 8.31
C HIS A 78 15.78 10.93 7.75
N LYS A 79 16.02 11.07 6.45
CA LYS A 79 15.82 12.30 5.71
C LYS A 79 14.67 12.15 4.74
N ASP A 80 13.92 13.23 4.54
CA ASP A 80 12.82 13.23 3.59
C ASP A 80 13.33 12.90 2.18
N ASN A 81 12.49 12.18 1.43
CA ASN A 81 12.78 11.78 0.06
C ASN A 81 11.49 11.66 -0.73
N ALA A 82 11.60 11.33 -2.01
CA ALA A 82 10.46 11.20 -2.92
C ALA A 82 9.82 9.81 -2.93
N PHE A 83 10.39 8.84 -2.22
CA PHE A 83 9.87 7.47 -2.19
C PHE A 83 8.79 7.30 -1.13
N ARG A 84 7.80 6.49 -1.45
CA ARG A 84 6.70 6.15 -0.55
C ARG A 84 6.44 4.65 -0.63
N ALA A 85 5.77 4.10 0.38
CA ALA A 85 5.41 2.69 0.41
C ALA A 85 3.94 2.56 0.79
N PHE A 86 3.18 1.83 -0.04
CA PHE A 86 1.82 1.43 0.28
C PHE A 86 1.84 0.02 0.84
N ARG A 87 1.24 -0.17 2.02
CA ARG A 87 1.27 -1.45 2.74
C ARG A 87 -0.14 -1.95 3.01
N LEU A 88 -0.33 -3.26 2.85
CA LEU A 88 -1.55 -3.94 3.28
C LEU A 88 -1.19 -5.02 4.29
N GLY A 89 -1.87 -5.00 5.43
CA GLY A 89 -1.65 -5.98 6.49
C GLY A 89 -2.22 -7.34 6.15
N LEU A 90 -1.53 -8.38 6.59
CA LEU A 90 -1.97 -9.77 6.47
C LEU A 90 -2.89 -10.08 7.66
N TYR A 91 -4.05 -10.66 7.42
CA TYR A 91 -5.12 -10.77 8.41
C TYR A 91 -4.75 -11.57 9.67
N TYR A 92 -3.72 -12.39 9.61
CA TYR A 92 -3.26 -13.20 10.73
C TYR A 92 -2.16 -12.52 11.57
N GLU A 93 -1.72 -11.30 11.16
CA GLU A 93 -0.69 -10.54 11.86
C GLU A 93 -1.33 -9.52 12.80
N LYS A 94 -0.57 -9.14 13.83
CA LYS A 94 -0.93 -8.02 14.72
C LYS A 94 -0.04 -6.82 14.41
N TYR A 95 -0.66 -5.66 14.32
CA TYR A 95 0.04 -4.44 13.96
C TYR A 95 -0.07 -3.40 15.06
N ASN A 96 1.03 -2.66 15.26
CA ASN A 96 1.09 -1.52 16.19
C ASN A 96 0.75 -0.19 15.52
N HIS A 97 0.41 -0.23 14.23
CA HIS A 97 0.09 0.94 13.42
C HIS A 97 -1.23 0.72 12.71
N ASP A 98 -1.88 1.83 12.37
CA ASP A 98 -3.05 1.78 11.50
C ASP A 98 -2.62 1.35 10.11
N VAL A 99 -3.06 0.18 9.71
CA VAL A 99 -2.76 -0.36 8.39
C VAL A 99 -4.05 -0.95 7.82
N SER A 100 -4.32 -0.66 6.56
CA SER A 100 -5.44 -1.31 5.87
C SER A 100 -5.08 -2.76 5.61
N MET A 101 -6.08 -3.63 5.66
CA MET A 101 -5.88 -5.06 5.55
C MET A 101 -6.14 -5.54 4.12
N VAL A 102 -5.53 -6.68 3.77
CA VAL A 102 -5.71 -7.26 2.43
C VAL A 102 -7.18 -7.46 2.07
N TYR A 103 -8.01 -7.90 3.04
CA TYR A 103 -9.43 -8.16 2.78
C TYR A 103 -10.26 -6.88 2.55
N ASP A 104 -9.73 -5.71 2.91
CA ASP A 104 -10.43 -4.45 2.68
C ASP A 104 -10.51 -4.10 1.19
N TYR A 105 -9.56 -4.57 0.40
CA TYR A 105 -9.39 -4.14 -0.99
C TYR A 105 -9.30 -5.28 -2.00
N GLU A 106 -9.14 -6.53 -1.55
CA GLU A 106 -8.95 -7.65 -2.47
C GLU A 106 -10.18 -7.87 -3.34
N ASP A 107 -9.96 -7.87 -4.65
CA ASP A 107 -10.99 -8.08 -5.66
C ASP A 107 -12.19 -7.11 -5.58
N LYS A 108 -11.95 -5.91 -5.08
CA LYS A 108 -12.97 -4.87 -4.94
C LYS A 108 -13.19 -4.08 -6.23
N TRP A 109 -13.31 -4.78 -7.35
CA TRP A 109 -13.52 -4.17 -8.66
C TRP A 109 -14.80 -3.34 -8.75
N ASP A 110 -15.81 -3.68 -7.96
CA ASP A 110 -17.11 -3.02 -7.93
C ASP A 110 -17.06 -1.57 -7.43
N ILE A 111 -15.98 -1.16 -6.77
CA ILE A 111 -15.83 0.23 -6.32
C ILE A 111 -15.47 1.18 -7.46
N ILE A 112 -14.99 0.65 -8.58
CA ILE A 112 -14.66 1.45 -9.75
C ILE A 112 -15.97 1.83 -10.44
N LYS A 113 -16.21 3.12 -10.54
CA LYS A 113 -17.42 3.64 -11.21
C LYS A 113 -17.13 3.92 -12.67
N PRO A 114 -18.04 3.52 -13.58
CA PRO A 114 -17.90 3.80 -15.01
C PRO A 114 -17.98 5.30 -15.31
#